data_42b1fad6ff2b9589cee5db180253695c
#
_entry.id   42b1fad6ff2b9589cee5db180253695c
#
_cell.length_a   1.000
_cell.length_b   1.000
_cell.length_c   1.000
_cell.angle_alpha   90.00
_cell.angle_beta   90.00
_cell.angle_gamma   90.00
#
_symmetry.space_group_name_H-M   'P 1'
#
loop_
_entity.id
_entity.type
_entity.pdbx_description
1 polymer ?
#
loop_
_entity_poly.entity_id
_entity_poly.type
_entity_poly.pdbx_seq_one_letter_code
_entity_poly.pdbx_strand_id
1 'polypeptide(L)'
;MKPKSKILIIAGSDSSGGAGIQADIRTITSLGGYAMTAITAVTSQNTTGVNSIIPVPYKEISKQIEFTCKDIQPDAIKIGMLHSRKVINSVSSSLEKIKVNKIVLDPVMVAKGGTRLIDKNSIEMLKKKCWTKFH
;
A
#
# COMPACT_ATOMS: atom_id res chain seq x y z
N MET A 1 -16.20 21.22 0.21
CA MET A 1 -15.51 21.19 -1.11
C MET A 1 -15.38 19.72 -1.52
N LYS A 2 -15.76 19.33 -2.74
CA LYS A 2 -15.57 17.95 -3.20
C LYS A 2 -14.09 17.71 -3.51
N PRO A 3 -13.50 16.56 -3.09
CA PRO A 3 -12.13 16.23 -3.45
C PRO A 3 -11.99 16.05 -4.96
N LYS A 4 -10.82 16.39 -5.52
CA LYS A 4 -10.52 16.22 -6.95
C LYS A 4 -10.49 14.74 -7.35
N SER A 5 -10.08 13.87 -6.44
CA SER A 5 -10.00 12.41 -6.62
C SER A 5 -9.97 11.72 -5.26
N LYS A 6 -10.36 10.45 -5.24
CA LYS A 6 -10.31 9.55 -4.08
C LYS A 6 -9.29 8.46 -4.36
N ILE A 7 -8.26 8.37 -3.55
CA ILE A 7 -7.13 7.47 -3.76
C ILE A 7 -7.06 6.48 -2.61
N LEU A 8 -7.07 5.19 -2.93
CA LEU A 8 -6.75 4.15 -1.95
C LEU A 8 -5.25 3.88 -1.94
N ILE A 9 -4.64 4.01 -0.78
CA ILE A 9 -3.23 3.72 -0.53
C ILE A 9 -3.14 2.38 0.18
N ILE A 10 -2.40 1.42 -0.38
CA ILE A 10 -2.11 0.11 0.23
C ILE A 10 -0.62 0.06 0.50
N ALA A 11 -0.21 0.33 1.73
CA ALA A 11 1.20 0.45 2.09
C ALA A 11 1.45 0.26 3.58
N GLY A 12 2.72 0.18 3.97
CA GLY A 12 3.14 0.20 5.36
C GLY A 12 3.10 1.60 5.96
N SER A 13 3.03 1.66 7.29
CA SER A 13 3.13 2.89 8.07
C SER A 13 4.60 3.21 8.34
N ASP A 14 4.99 4.47 8.19
CA ASP A 14 6.28 5.03 8.66
C ASP A 14 6.01 5.97 9.83
N SER A 15 6.42 5.58 11.04
CA SER A 15 6.19 6.37 12.27
C SER A 15 6.86 7.74 12.22
N SER A 16 7.95 7.92 11.45
CA SER A 16 8.60 9.23 11.26
C SER A 16 7.89 10.12 10.23
N GLY A 17 6.98 9.55 9.46
CA GLY A 17 6.20 10.27 8.47
C GLY A 17 6.92 10.59 7.15
N GLY A 18 8.16 10.13 6.95
CA GLY A 18 8.97 10.42 5.76
C GLY A 18 8.62 9.58 4.53
N ALA A 19 7.96 8.45 4.74
CA ALA A 19 7.58 7.48 3.71
C ALA A 19 6.20 6.86 4.01
N GLY A 20 5.88 5.74 3.34
CA GLY A 20 4.69 4.96 3.59
C GLY A 20 3.38 5.74 3.47
N ILE A 21 2.36 5.26 4.18
CA ILE A 21 1.02 5.87 4.13
C ILE A 21 1.02 7.34 4.56
N GLN A 22 1.88 7.74 5.48
CA GLN A 22 1.92 9.12 5.98
C GLN A 22 2.40 10.10 4.89
N ALA A 23 3.43 9.75 4.15
CA ALA A 23 3.91 10.57 3.02
C ALA A 23 2.88 10.61 1.89
N ASP A 24 2.27 9.46 1.57
CA ASP A 24 1.26 9.36 0.52
C ASP A 24 0.00 10.18 0.86
N ILE A 25 -0.49 10.11 2.11
CA ILE A 25 -1.65 10.91 2.58
C ILE A 25 -1.36 12.41 2.40
N ARG A 26 -0.18 12.87 2.85
CA ARG A 26 0.18 14.29 2.71
C ARG A 26 0.22 14.73 1.26
N THR A 27 0.82 13.92 0.41
CA THR A 27 0.92 14.21 -1.03
C THR A 27 -0.46 14.33 -1.67
N ILE A 28 -1.32 13.33 -1.47
CA ILE A 28 -2.68 13.32 -2.02
C ILE A 28 -3.49 14.50 -1.51
N THR A 29 -3.42 14.77 -0.20
CA THR A 29 -4.15 15.90 0.41
C THR A 29 -3.66 17.24 -0.12
N SER A 30 -2.35 17.41 -0.28
CA SER A 30 -1.78 18.65 -0.84
C SER A 30 -2.22 18.91 -2.29
N LEU A 31 -2.50 17.84 -3.05
CA LEU A 31 -3.00 17.91 -4.41
C LEU A 31 -4.54 18.09 -4.48
N GLY A 32 -5.21 18.15 -3.34
CA GLY A 32 -6.66 18.31 -3.24
C GLY A 32 -7.44 17.00 -3.39
N GLY A 33 -6.77 15.85 -3.24
CA GLY A 33 -7.40 14.54 -3.23
C GLY A 33 -7.86 14.11 -1.82
N TYR A 34 -8.65 13.05 -1.79
CA TYR A 34 -9.07 12.34 -0.57
C TYR A 34 -8.30 11.03 -0.46
N ALA A 35 -7.53 10.86 0.61
CA ALA A 35 -6.70 9.68 0.84
C ALA A 35 -7.42 8.67 1.74
N MET A 36 -7.55 7.44 1.26
CA MET A 36 -8.00 6.27 2.01
C MET A 36 -6.83 5.31 2.18
N THR A 37 -6.81 4.48 3.22
CA THR A 37 -5.67 3.62 3.50
C THR A 37 -6.07 2.18 3.81
N ALA A 38 -5.22 1.24 3.38
CA ALA A 38 -5.13 -0.12 3.88
C ALA A 38 -3.69 -0.35 4.34
N ILE A 39 -3.50 -0.48 5.66
CA ILE A 39 -2.18 -0.58 6.28
C ILE A 39 -1.69 -2.02 6.20
N THR A 40 -0.50 -2.23 5.63
CA THR A 40 0.09 -3.57 5.47
C THR A 40 1.04 -3.96 6.60
N ALA A 41 1.67 -2.98 7.24
CA ALA A 41 2.52 -3.17 8.41
C ALA A 41 2.63 -1.87 9.20
N VAL A 42 2.89 -1.98 10.49
CA VAL A 42 3.25 -0.86 11.36
C VAL A 42 4.75 -0.92 11.61
N THR A 43 5.46 0.20 11.47
CA THR A 43 6.90 0.25 11.73
C THR A 43 7.24 1.19 12.87
N SER A 44 8.29 0.86 13.62
CA SER A 44 9.04 1.81 14.44
C SER A 44 10.23 2.27 13.62
N GLN A 45 10.09 3.42 12.99
CA GLN A 45 11.04 3.92 11.99
C GLN A 45 11.35 5.39 12.24
N ASN A 46 12.57 5.78 11.88
CA ASN A 46 13.01 7.18 11.86
C ASN A 46 13.83 7.46 10.59
N THR A 47 14.43 8.65 10.49
CA THR A 47 15.19 9.06 9.31
C THR A 47 16.48 8.27 9.09
N THR A 48 16.96 7.52 10.08
CA THR A 48 18.19 6.73 10.03
C THR A 48 17.94 5.25 9.75
N GLY A 49 16.76 4.72 10.05
CA GLY A 49 16.47 3.31 9.80
C GLY A 49 15.16 2.81 10.39
N VAL A 50 14.94 1.51 10.26
CA VAL A 50 13.78 0.78 10.78
C VAL A 50 14.23 -0.07 11.96
N ASN A 51 13.64 0.17 13.13
CA ASN A 51 13.92 -0.59 14.37
C ASN A 51 13.08 -1.86 14.43
N SER A 52 11.79 -1.78 14.12
CA SER A 52 10.89 -2.94 14.13
C SER A 52 9.78 -2.82 13.09
N ILE A 53 9.26 -3.97 12.67
CA ILE A 53 8.14 -4.08 11.73
C ILE A 53 7.15 -5.07 12.30
N ILE A 54 5.90 -4.65 12.48
CA ILE A 54 4.78 -5.50 12.86
C ILE A 54 3.86 -5.66 11.65
N PRO A 55 3.85 -6.83 11.00
CA PRO A 55 2.97 -7.10 9.87
C PRO A 55 1.50 -7.09 10.29
N VAL A 56 0.66 -6.44 9.49
CA VAL A 56 -0.79 -6.60 9.62
C VAL A 56 -1.18 -7.94 8.98
N PRO A 57 -2.03 -8.76 9.62
CA PRO A 57 -2.50 -10.00 9.04
C PRO A 57 -3.15 -9.80 7.67
N TYR A 58 -2.80 -10.64 6.68
CA TYR A 58 -3.29 -10.49 5.30
C TYR A 58 -4.82 -10.46 5.19
N LYS A 59 -5.53 -11.20 6.04
CA LYS A 59 -7.00 -11.17 6.10
C LYS A 59 -7.54 -9.81 6.55
N GLU A 60 -6.83 -9.13 7.45
CA GLU A 60 -7.22 -7.80 7.91
C GLU A 60 -6.95 -6.73 6.86
N ILE A 61 -5.86 -6.89 6.08
CA ILE A 61 -5.58 -6.01 4.94
C ILE A 61 -6.72 -6.11 3.90
N SER A 62 -7.19 -7.32 3.57
CA SER A 62 -8.35 -7.50 2.68
C SER A 62 -9.61 -6.82 3.22
N LYS A 63 -9.89 -6.96 4.51
CA LYS A 63 -11.06 -6.29 5.13
C LYS A 63 -10.97 -4.78 5.05
N GLN A 64 -9.79 -4.19 5.31
CA GLN A 64 -9.58 -2.74 5.14
C GLN A 64 -9.93 -2.31 3.72
N ILE A 65 -9.40 -3.00 2.70
CA ILE A 65 -9.64 -2.71 1.29
C ILE A 65 -11.13 -2.84 0.97
N GLU A 66 -11.71 -4.00 1.24
CA GLU A 66 -13.09 -4.33 0.85
C GLU A 66 -14.12 -3.45 1.57
N PHE A 67 -13.94 -3.21 2.87
CA PHE A 67 -14.88 -2.41 3.67
C PHE A 67 -14.83 -0.94 3.28
N THR A 68 -13.63 -0.39 3.08
CA THR A 68 -13.44 1.00 2.63
C THR A 68 -14.02 1.22 1.23
N CYS A 69 -13.70 0.32 0.29
CA CYS A 69 -14.15 0.46 -1.10
C CYS A 69 -15.66 0.19 -1.29
N LYS A 70 -16.30 -0.50 -0.34
CA LYS A 70 -17.75 -0.70 -0.34
C LYS A 70 -18.50 0.62 -0.13
N ASP A 71 -17.94 1.52 0.64
CA ASP A 71 -18.52 2.84 0.93
C ASP A 71 -17.97 3.92 -0.03
N ILE A 72 -16.65 3.98 -0.17
CA ILE A 72 -15.98 5.01 -0.97
C ILE A 72 -15.25 4.37 -2.14
N GLN A 73 -15.86 4.41 -3.33
CA GLN A 73 -15.22 3.90 -4.55
C GLN A 73 -13.99 4.75 -4.90
N PRO A 74 -12.77 4.17 -4.95
CA PRO A 74 -11.58 4.91 -5.33
C PRO A 74 -11.54 5.21 -6.84
N ASP A 75 -10.96 6.35 -7.20
CA ASP A 75 -10.68 6.73 -8.59
C ASP A 75 -9.33 6.15 -9.07
N ALA A 76 -8.41 5.93 -8.13
CA ALA A 76 -7.13 5.28 -8.37
C ALA A 76 -6.62 4.58 -7.10
N ILE A 77 -5.65 3.69 -7.28
CA ILE A 77 -5.01 2.94 -6.18
C ILE A 77 -3.49 3.10 -6.27
N LYS A 78 -2.85 3.41 -5.15
CA LYS A 78 -1.38 3.35 -5.01
C LYS A 78 -1.03 2.17 -4.12
N ILE A 79 -0.16 1.31 -4.60
CA ILE A 79 0.40 0.18 -3.85
C ILE A 79 1.85 0.48 -3.53
N GLY A 80 2.19 0.44 -2.25
CA GLY A 80 3.55 0.53 -1.76
C GLY A 80 4.07 -0.81 -1.25
N MET A 81 4.57 -0.85 -0.01
CA MET A 81 5.16 -2.04 0.59
C MET A 81 4.15 -3.17 0.81
N LEU A 82 4.43 -4.34 0.19
CA LEU A 82 3.75 -5.61 0.42
C LEU A 82 4.77 -6.64 0.89
N HIS A 83 4.82 -6.92 2.18
CA HIS A 83 5.91 -7.63 2.85
C HIS A 83 5.95 -9.15 2.63
N SER A 84 4.90 -9.78 2.11
CA SER A 84 4.86 -11.24 1.95
C SER A 84 3.97 -11.71 0.79
N ARG A 85 4.22 -12.96 0.34
CA ARG A 85 3.40 -13.62 -0.71
C ARG A 85 1.91 -13.69 -0.35
N LYS A 86 1.59 -13.95 0.94
CA LYS A 86 0.19 -14.01 1.41
C LYS A 86 -0.48 -12.65 1.27
N VAL A 87 0.22 -11.57 1.61
CA VAL A 87 -0.27 -10.20 1.45
C VAL A 87 -0.45 -9.85 -0.02
N ILE A 88 0.53 -10.15 -0.87
CA ILE A 88 0.44 -9.89 -2.32
C ILE A 88 -0.77 -10.60 -2.93
N ASN A 89 -0.97 -11.88 -2.61
CA ASN A 89 -2.12 -12.64 -3.08
C ASN A 89 -3.45 -12.05 -2.60
N SER A 90 -3.51 -11.70 -1.32
CA SER A 90 -4.70 -11.15 -0.68
C SER A 90 -5.09 -9.80 -1.28
N VAL A 91 -4.11 -8.91 -1.46
CA VAL A 91 -4.31 -7.61 -2.11
C VAL A 91 -4.77 -7.81 -3.56
N SER A 92 -4.07 -8.63 -4.34
CA SER A 92 -4.45 -8.92 -5.74
C SER A 92 -5.89 -9.43 -5.85
N SER A 93 -6.30 -10.36 -5.00
CA SER A 93 -7.67 -10.88 -5.00
C SER A 93 -8.71 -9.85 -4.59
N SER A 94 -8.40 -8.96 -3.64
CA SER A 94 -9.30 -7.87 -3.27
C SER A 94 -9.44 -6.84 -4.40
N LEU A 95 -8.35 -6.53 -5.10
CA LEU A 95 -8.36 -5.58 -6.22
C LEU A 95 -9.17 -6.09 -7.42
N GLU A 96 -9.21 -7.41 -7.67
CA GLU A 96 -10.03 -8.01 -8.73
C GLU A 96 -11.54 -7.73 -8.55
N LYS A 97 -11.97 -7.50 -7.32
CA LYS A 97 -13.37 -7.18 -6.98
C LYS A 97 -13.72 -5.69 -7.12
N ILE A 98 -12.72 -4.84 -7.33
CA ILE A 98 -12.86 -3.39 -7.37
C ILE A 98 -12.70 -2.91 -8.81
N LYS A 99 -13.67 -2.12 -9.30
CA LYS A 99 -13.64 -1.53 -10.65
C LYS A 99 -12.77 -0.27 -10.67
N VAL A 100 -11.45 -0.42 -10.67
CA VAL A 100 -10.48 0.68 -10.79
C VAL A 100 -9.46 0.36 -11.87
N ASN A 101 -9.28 1.26 -12.82
CA ASN A 101 -8.38 1.08 -13.95
C ASN A 101 -7.02 1.76 -13.76
N LYS A 102 -6.89 2.60 -12.73
CA LYS A 102 -5.66 3.36 -12.46
C LYS A 102 -5.01 2.81 -11.20
N ILE A 103 -3.99 1.97 -11.39
CA ILE A 103 -3.22 1.39 -10.28
C ILE A 103 -1.75 1.72 -10.48
N VAL A 104 -1.15 2.35 -9.49
CA VAL A 104 0.28 2.66 -9.45
C VAL A 104 0.94 1.75 -8.42
N LEU A 105 1.89 0.95 -8.87
CA LEU A 105 2.72 0.11 -8.01
C LEU A 105 4.10 0.76 -7.82
N ASP A 106 4.41 1.09 -6.58
CA ASP A 106 5.75 1.47 -6.12
C ASP A 106 6.37 0.28 -5.37
N PRO A 107 7.21 -0.53 -6.03
CA PRO A 107 7.70 -1.79 -5.46
C PRO A 107 8.82 -1.54 -4.45
N VAL A 108 8.47 -1.06 -3.26
CA VAL A 108 9.42 -0.81 -2.18
C VAL A 108 9.97 -2.14 -1.66
N MET A 109 11.24 -2.40 -1.94
CA MET A 109 11.93 -3.65 -1.57
C MET A 109 12.85 -3.50 -0.37
N VAL A 110 13.43 -2.30 -0.22
CA VAL A 110 14.42 -1.99 0.82
C VAL A 110 14.10 -0.63 1.42
N ALA A 111 14.10 -0.54 2.74
CA ALA A 111 13.97 0.73 3.44
C ALA A 111 15.26 1.54 3.39
N LYS A 112 15.17 2.84 3.64
CA LYS A 112 16.34 3.68 3.92
C LYS A 112 17.10 3.06 5.10
N GLY A 113 18.41 2.84 4.93
CA GLY A 113 19.21 2.11 5.92
C GLY A 113 19.43 0.62 5.59
N GLY A 114 18.93 0.11 4.46
CA GLY A 114 19.25 -1.22 3.94
C GLY A 114 18.38 -2.36 4.48
N THR A 115 17.41 -2.08 5.35
CA THR A 115 16.49 -3.11 5.87
C THR A 115 15.61 -3.66 4.75
N ARG A 116 15.67 -4.96 4.50
CA ARG A 116 14.78 -5.63 3.54
C ARG A 116 13.34 -5.65 4.06
N LEU A 117 12.42 -5.18 3.23
CA LEU A 117 10.98 -5.11 3.53
C LEU A 117 10.17 -6.22 2.88
N ILE A 118 10.79 -6.99 1.96
CA ILE A 118 10.15 -8.06 1.21
C ILE A 118 11.16 -9.19 0.95
N ASP A 119 10.74 -10.45 0.99
CA ASP A 119 11.59 -11.60 0.66
C ASP A 119 11.74 -11.78 -0.88
N LYS A 120 12.84 -12.47 -1.29
CA LYS A 120 13.17 -12.68 -2.71
C LYS A 120 12.04 -13.35 -3.51
N ASN A 121 11.39 -14.36 -2.93
CA ASN A 121 10.33 -15.11 -3.62
C ASN A 121 9.07 -14.27 -3.81
N SER A 122 8.83 -13.34 -2.89
CA SER A 122 7.72 -12.39 -2.96
C SER A 122 7.93 -11.33 -4.04
N ILE A 123 9.18 -10.97 -4.35
CA ILE A 123 9.51 -10.04 -5.45
C ILE A 123 9.08 -10.61 -6.80
N GLU A 124 9.36 -11.89 -7.07
CA GLU A 124 8.93 -12.54 -8.32
C GLU A 124 7.41 -12.60 -8.45
N MET A 125 6.73 -12.89 -7.34
CA MET A 125 5.27 -12.89 -7.32
C MET A 125 4.68 -11.49 -7.54
N LEU A 126 5.29 -10.45 -6.95
CA LEU A 126 4.90 -9.06 -7.16
C LEU A 126 4.98 -8.69 -8.65
N LYS A 127 6.11 -9.04 -9.30
CA LYS A 127 6.28 -8.86 -10.74
C LYS A 127 5.19 -9.59 -11.54
N LYS A 128 4.94 -10.86 -11.23
CA LYS A 128 4.00 -11.70 -11.99
C LYS A 128 2.53 -11.30 -11.77
N LYS A 129 2.13 -10.91 -10.56
CA LYS A 129 0.71 -10.67 -10.24
C LYS A 129 0.30 -9.19 -10.31
N CYS A 130 1.18 -8.30 -9.92
CA CYS A 130 0.84 -6.88 -9.88
C CYS A 130 1.37 -6.14 -11.10
N TRP A 131 2.58 -6.47 -11.59
CA TRP A 131 3.17 -5.78 -12.74
C TRP A 131 2.50 -6.14 -14.06
N THR A 132 2.16 -7.40 -14.29
CA THR A 132 1.54 -7.85 -15.56
C THR A 132 0.03 -7.60 -15.65
N LYS A 133 -0.64 -7.42 -14.50
CA LYS A 133 -2.10 -7.27 -14.46
C LYS A 133 -2.58 -5.81 -14.49
N PHE A 134 -1.72 -4.87 -14.10
CA PHE A 134 -2.08 -3.47 -13.87
C PHE A 134 -1.31 -2.49 -14.76
N HIS A 135 -0.83 -2.97 -15.89
CA HIS A 135 -0.24 -2.15 -16.97
C HIS A 135 -1.28 -1.85 -18.03
#